data_3e812d6726d9e7024fadf8246ad7c6bc
#
_entry.id   3e812d6726d9e7024fadf8246ad7c6bc
#
_cell.length_a   1.000
_cell.length_b   1.000
_cell.length_c   1.000
_cell.angle_alpha   90.00
_cell.angle_beta   90.00
_cell.angle_gamma   90.00
#
_symmetry.space_group_name_H-M   'P 1'
#
loop_
_entity.id
_entity.type
_entity.pdbx_description
1 polymer ?
#
loop_
_entity_poly.entity_id
_entity_poly.type
_entity_poly.pdbx_seq_one_letter_code
_entity_poly.pdbx_strand_id
1 'polypeptide(L)'
;MSYSVSVIVPAYKEEEFIEQVLIETISEFKKNDFDLEILVVIDVIPNDKTLDIVENLSKKYNEIKIIARPGKNGVGNAVRLGIQNASKDVILISTAEISEKPQDLVKIVSKVYEGHDLAFGNRFYSGAKRLGYAKKKYLANRICNKSIRLLFGIPTNDITNGVKAYRSEILKNMNIVSYGFEIFAEIPIKAFLNGYTNFGETQITHFARDEKFSKFDLTKEGPRFFKIIMKCFFLRQKFSKIIR
;
A
#
# COMPACT_ATOMS: atom_id res chain seq x y z
N MET A 1 7.68 9.69 -23.12
CA MET A 1 6.57 8.91 -22.52
C MET A 1 6.10 9.66 -21.29
N SER A 2 4.81 9.91 -21.16
CA SER A 2 4.25 10.53 -19.97
C SER A 2 4.17 9.45 -18.87
N TYR A 3 4.73 9.68 -17.70
CA TYR A 3 4.61 8.78 -16.55
C TYR A 3 3.20 8.90 -15.96
N SER A 4 2.46 7.80 -15.86
CA SER A 4 1.07 7.81 -15.39
C SER A 4 0.90 6.95 -14.13
N VAL A 5 0.17 7.46 -13.12
CA VAL A 5 0.01 6.76 -11.85
C VAL A 5 -1.38 6.90 -11.27
N SER A 6 -1.95 5.77 -10.82
CA SER A 6 -3.13 5.72 -9.96
C SER A 6 -2.69 5.56 -8.52
N VAL A 7 -2.94 6.55 -7.69
CA VAL A 7 -2.67 6.49 -6.24
C VAL A 7 -3.95 6.04 -5.54
N ILE A 8 -3.92 4.87 -4.90
CA ILE A 8 -5.04 4.36 -4.11
C ILE A 8 -4.85 4.79 -2.66
N VAL A 9 -5.84 5.51 -2.13
CA VAL A 9 -5.85 6.03 -0.76
C VAL A 9 -7.06 5.47 -0.02
N PRO A 10 -6.92 4.35 0.72
CA PRO A 10 -7.97 3.84 1.60
C PRO A 10 -8.19 4.80 2.77
N ALA A 11 -9.42 5.25 2.99
CA ALA A 11 -9.74 6.21 4.04
C ALA A 11 -10.87 5.69 4.96
N TYR A 12 -10.63 5.73 6.28
CA TYR A 12 -11.58 5.41 7.33
C TYR A 12 -11.27 6.26 8.55
N LYS A 13 -12.12 7.25 8.87
CA LYS A 13 -11.88 8.22 9.95
C LYS A 13 -10.56 8.96 9.78
N GLU A 14 -10.42 9.70 8.69
CA GLU A 14 -9.19 10.43 8.34
C GLU A 14 -9.43 11.94 8.19
N GLU A 15 -10.50 12.47 8.78
CA GLU A 15 -10.86 13.90 8.68
C GLU A 15 -9.74 14.85 9.10
N GLU A 16 -8.82 14.40 9.97
CA GLU A 16 -7.71 15.20 10.47
C GLU A 16 -6.57 15.38 9.44
N PHE A 17 -6.31 14.37 8.60
CA PHE A 17 -5.10 14.35 7.76
C PHE A 17 -5.38 14.29 6.27
N ILE A 18 -6.56 13.85 5.85
CA ILE A 18 -6.84 13.53 4.46
C ILE A 18 -6.64 14.72 3.51
N GLU A 19 -7.01 15.92 3.93
CA GLU A 19 -6.85 17.14 3.13
C GLU A 19 -5.38 17.40 2.81
N GLN A 20 -4.53 17.42 3.84
CA GLN A 20 -3.10 17.67 3.69
C GLN A 20 -2.44 16.58 2.82
N VAL A 21 -2.75 15.31 3.10
CA VAL A 21 -2.19 14.17 2.34
C VAL A 21 -2.51 14.29 0.85
N LEU A 22 -3.76 14.61 0.49
CA LEU A 22 -4.16 14.73 -0.90
C LEU A 22 -3.51 15.92 -1.59
N ILE A 23 -3.50 17.10 -0.96
CA ILE A 23 -2.91 18.31 -1.53
C ILE A 23 -1.40 18.15 -1.75
N GLU A 24 -0.68 17.64 -0.75
CA GLU A 24 0.77 17.43 -0.85
C GLU A 24 1.12 16.37 -1.90
N THR A 25 0.33 15.29 -1.98
CA THR A 25 0.50 14.24 -3.00
C THR A 25 0.31 14.83 -4.41
N ILE A 26 -0.79 15.56 -4.65
CA ILE A 26 -1.05 16.21 -5.94
C ILE A 26 0.09 17.15 -6.32
N SER A 27 0.51 18.00 -5.38
CA SER A 27 1.58 18.97 -5.62
C SER A 27 2.88 18.30 -6.03
N GLU A 28 3.30 17.26 -5.31
CA GLU A 28 4.57 16.59 -5.56
C GLU A 28 4.57 15.78 -6.86
N PHE A 29 3.47 15.06 -7.18
CA PHE A 29 3.38 14.31 -8.43
C PHE A 29 3.30 15.24 -9.66
N LYS A 30 2.56 16.35 -9.57
CA LYS A 30 2.53 17.38 -10.63
C LYS A 30 3.89 18.02 -10.87
N LYS A 31 4.62 18.34 -9.81
CA LYS A 31 5.98 18.89 -9.89
C LYS A 31 6.95 17.97 -10.64
N ASN A 32 6.68 16.67 -10.64
CA ASN A 32 7.47 15.66 -11.32
C ASN A 32 6.81 15.16 -12.63
N ASP A 33 5.88 15.94 -13.22
CA ASP A 33 5.23 15.73 -14.52
C ASP A 33 4.51 14.38 -14.68
N PHE A 34 3.92 13.85 -13.58
CA PHE A 34 3.10 12.65 -13.63
C PHE A 34 1.66 12.97 -14.08
N ASP A 35 1.13 12.14 -14.98
CA ASP A 35 -0.31 12.03 -15.24
C ASP A 35 -0.96 11.25 -14.08
N LEU A 36 -1.52 11.98 -13.14
CA LEU A 36 -1.97 11.51 -11.83
C LEU A 36 -3.49 11.30 -11.79
N GLU A 37 -3.94 10.17 -11.23
CA GLU A 37 -5.26 10.03 -10.62
C GLU A 37 -5.13 9.56 -9.17
N ILE A 38 -5.98 10.03 -8.28
CA ILE A 38 -6.05 9.61 -6.89
C ILE A 38 -7.43 9.01 -6.63
N LEU A 39 -7.45 7.71 -6.33
CA LEU A 39 -8.65 6.96 -5.98
C LEU A 39 -8.80 6.94 -4.47
N VAL A 40 -9.62 7.83 -3.92
CA VAL A 40 -9.90 7.85 -2.48
C VAL A 40 -11.06 6.91 -2.20
N VAL A 41 -10.75 5.77 -1.56
CA VAL A 41 -11.76 4.75 -1.23
C VAL A 41 -12.19 4.93 0.22
N ILE A 42 -13.37 5.49 0.44
CA ILE A 42 -13.84 5.97 1.74
C ILE A 42 -14.86 5.02 2.34
N ASP A 43 -14.60 4.53 3.55
CA ASP A 43 -15.60 3.86 4.38
C ASP A 43 -16.44 4.91 5.11
N VAL A 44 -17.64 5.18 4.60
CA VAL A 44 -18.55 6.22 5.12
C VAL A 44 -19.25 5.75 6.39
N ILE A 45 -19.08 6.48 7.47
CA ILE A 45 -19.71 6.21 8.75
C ILE A 45 -20.29 7.49 9.36
N PRO A 46 -21.26 7.38 10.27
CA PRO A 46 -21.81 8.54 10.98
C PRO A 46 -20.74 9.33 11.74
N ASN A 47 -20.86 10.65 11.77
CA ASN A 47 -20.01 11.58 12.50
C ASN A 47 -18.53 11.58 12.07
N ASP A 48 -18.25 11.27 10.81
CA ASP A 48 -16.92 11.37 10.19
C ASP A 48 -17.01 12.26 8.95
N LYS A 49 -16.22 13.32 8.91
CA LYS A 49 -16.20 14.33 7.85
C LYS A 49 -15.26 14.01 6.69
N THR A 50 -14.63 12.84 6.69
CA THR A 50 -13.68 12.45 5.64
C THR A 50 -14.27 12.59 4.24
N LEU A 51 -15.52 12.13 4.04
CA LEU A 51 -16.20 12.24 2.74
C LEU A 51 -16.41 13.69 2.33
N ASP A 52 -16.99 14.52 3.20
CA ASP A 52 -17.29 15.93 2.91
C ASP A 52 -16.02 16.72 2.52
N ILE A 53 -14.90 16.46 3.22
CA ILE A 53 -13.60 17.06 2.92
C ILE A 53 -13.13 16.66 1.52
N VAL A 54 -13.19 15.37 1.20
CA VAL A 54 -12.72 14.87 -0.10
C VAL A 54 -13.63 15.32 -1.24
N GLU A 55 -14.95 15.42 -1.04
CA GLU A 55 -15.89 15.99 -2.01
C GLU A 55 -15.60 17.46 -2.32
N ASN A 56 -15.24 18.25 -1.29
CA ASN A 56 -14.85 19.64 -1.49
C ASN A 56 -13.51 19.77 -2.24
N LEU A 57 -12.56 18.86 -2.00
CA LEU A 57 -11.30 18.82 -2.72
C LEU A 57 -11.49 18.37 -4.18
N SER A 58 -12.35 17.39 -4.44
CA SER A 58 -12.60 16.89 -5.80
C SER A 58 -13.21 17.94 -6.74
N LYS A 59 -13.87 18.97 -6.20
CA LYS A 59 -14.35 20.13 -6.97
C LYS A 59 -13.19 21.04 -7.43
N LYS A 60 -12.06 21.01 -6.74
CA LYS A 60 -10.88 21.85 -7.01
C LYS A 60 -9.78 21.09 -7.77
N TYR A 61 -9.71 19.77 -7.60
CA TYR A 61 -8.65 18.92 -8.14
C TYR A 61 -9.27 17.76 -8.93
N ASN A 62 -9.19 17.84 -10.25
CA ASN A 62 -9.75 16.82 -11.18
C ASN A 62 -9.06 15.44 -11.05
N GLU A 63 -7.90 15.39 -10.43
CA GLU A 63 -7.15 14.16 -10.15
C GLU A 63 -7.87 13.28 -9.11
N ILE A 64 -8.70 13.86 -8.25
CA ILE A 64 -9.38 13.13 -7.16
C ILE A 64 -10.64 12.46 -7.69
N LYS A 65 -10.68 11.14 -7.55
CA LYS A 65 -11.86 10.29 -7.79
C LYS A 65 -12.31 9.65 -6.50
N ILE A 66 -13.57 9.77 -6.16
CA ILE A 66 -14.15 9.28 -4.90
C ILE A 66 -14.84 7.94 -5.14
N ILE A 67 -14.56 6.97 -4.27
CA ILE A 67 -15.28 5.70 -4.19
C ILE A 67 -15.79 5.55 -2.76
N ALA A 68 -17.04 5.97 -2.53
CA ALA A 68 -17.65 5.91 -1.21
C ALA A 68 -18.35 4.56 -0.99
N ARG A 69 -18.18 3.98 0.20
CA ARG A 69 -18.78 2.71 0.61
C ARG A 69 -19.45 2.87 1.98
N PRO A 70 -20.65 2.33 2.19
CA PRO A 70 -21.30 2.42 3.49
C PRO A 70 -20.63 1.51 4.52
N GLY A 71 -20.41 2.03 5.74
CA GLY A 71 -19.90 1.30 6.89
C GLY A 71 -18.43 0.92 6.80
N LYS A 72 -17.93 0.17 7.81
CA LYS A 72 -16.54 -0.28 7.90
C LYS A 72 -16.33 -1.57 7.11
N ASN A 73 -15.60 -1.52 6.01
CA ASN A 73 -15.39 -2.64 5.09
C ASN A 73 -13.97 -3.22 5.09
N GLY A 74 -13.03 -2.56 5.75
CA GLY A 74 -11.64 -2.98 5.87
C GLY A 74 -10.74 -2.49 4.72
N VAL A 75 -9.46 -2.28 5.07
CA VAL A 75 -8.46 -1.70 4.17
C VAL A 75 -8.19 -2.58 2.94
N GLY A 76 -8.16 -3.90 3.09
CA GLY A 76 -7.94 -4.82 1.96
C GLY A 76 -9.04 -4.73 0.91
N ASN A 77 -10.31 -4.62 1.34
CA ASN A 77 -11.42 -4.40 0.41
C ASN A 77 -11.34 -3.03 -0.27
N ALA A 78 -10.86 -1.98 0.43
CA ALA A 78 -10.65 -0.67 -0.15
C ALA A 78 -9.57 -0.71 -1.24
N VAL A 79 -8.44 -1.33 -0.94
CA VAL A 79 -7.34 -1.50 -1.91
C VAL A 79 -7.80 -2.27 -3.14
N ARG A 80 -8.51 -3.40 -2.96
CA ARG A 80 -9.04 -4.19 -4.11
C ARG A 80 -9.98 -3.38 -4.99
N LEU A 81 -10.87 -2.61 -4.39
CA LEU A 81 -11.79 -1.75 -5.13
C LEU A 81 -11.04 -0.63 -5.87
N GLY A 82 -10.02 -0.04 -5.23
CA GLY A 82 -9.12 0.91 -5.88
C GLY A 82 -8.40 0.30 -7.08
N ILE A 83 -7.84 -0.92 -6.95
CA ILE A 83 -7.19 -1.64 -8.05
C ILE A 83 -8.14 -1.85 -9.24
N GLN A 84 -9.40 -2.22 -8.98
CA GLN A 84 -10.41 -2.44 -10.02
C GLN A 84 -10.76 -1.16 -10.79
N ASN A 85 -10.66 0.00 -10.14
CA ASN A 85 -11.01 1.31 -10.73
C ASN A 85 -9.78 2.08 -11.24
N ALA A 86 -8.57 1.60 -11.00
CA ALA A 86 -7.34 2.24 -11.45
C ALA A 86 -7.21 2.21 -12.98
N SER A 87 -6.84 3.33 -13.60
CA SER A 87 -6.77 3.46 -15.06
C SER A 87 -5.34 3.65 -15.60
N LYS A 88 -4.38 3.96 -14.73
CA LYS A 88 -3.00 4.29 -15.13
C LYS A 88 -2.08 3.07 -15.18
N ASP A 89 -0.88 3.25 -15.76
CA ASP A 89 0.11 2.17 -15.98
C ASP A 89 0.74 1.66 -14.69
N VAL A 90 0.90 2.54 -13.69
CA VAL A 90 1.42 2.21 -12.38
C VAL A 90 0.35 2.46 -11.33
N ILE A 91 0.21 1.54 -10.39
CA ILE A 91 -0.66 1.69 -9.22
C ILE A 91 0.22 1.84 -7.99
N LEU A 92 0.08 2.97 -7.29
CA LEU A 92 0.66 3.19 -5.97
C LEU A 92 -0.42 2.97 -4.91
N ILE A 93 -0.21 2.05 -3.99
CA ILE A 93 -1.01 1.93 -2.78
C ILE A 93 -0.38 2.84 -1.73
N SER A 94 -1.15 3.77 -1.19
CA SER A 94 -0.70 4.74 -0.18
C SER A 94 -1.61 4.71 1.05
N THR A 95 -1.45 5.66 1.95
CA THR A 95 -2.23 5.82 3.17
C THR A 95 -2.93 7.18 3.19
N ALA A 96 -4.03 7.28 3.94
CA ALA A 96 -4.73 8.55 4.16
C ALA A 96 -4.19 9.35 5.36
N GLU A 97 -3.08 8.90 5.93
CA GLU A 97 -2.39 9.52 7.06
C GLU A 97 -1.00 10.01 6.64
N ILE A 98 -0.43 10.96 7.36
CA ILE A 98 0.92 11.49 7.09
C ILE A 98 1.95 10.48 7.62
N SER A 99 2.08 9.34 6.94
CA SER A 99 3.02 8.30 7.33
C SER A 99 4.32 8.31 6.52
N GLU A 100 4.30 8.82 5.30
CA GLU A 100 5.47 8.99 4.43
C GLU A 100 5.48 10.39 3.80
N LYS A 101 6.68 10.84 3.40
CA LYS A 101 6.81 12.08 2.65
C LYS A 101 6.34 11.90 1.20
N PRO A 102 5.64 12.89 0.59
CA PRO A 102 5.24 12.82 -0.82
C PRO A 102 6.40 12.57 -1.79
N GLN A 103 7.59 13.12 -1.50
CA GLN A 103 8.81 12.88 -2.28
C GLN A 103 9.22 11.41 -2.29
N ASP A 104 8.98 10.68 -1.19
CA ASP A 104 9.29 9.26 -1.12
C ASP A 104 8.29 8.43 -1.95
N LEU A 105 7.02 8.88 -2.05
CA LEU A 105 6.01 8.26 -2.92
C LEU A 105 6.43 8.35 -4.41
N VAL A 106 6.89 9.51 -4.84
CA VAL A 106 7.41 9.71 -6.21
C VAL A 106 8.60 8.79 -6.47
N LYS A 107 9.57 8.69 -5.56
CA LYS A 107 10.71 7.77 -5.71
C LYS A 107 10.30 6.31 -5.86
N ILE A 108 9.27 5.87 -5.09
CA ILE A 108 8.76 4.50 -5.19
C ILE A 108 8.16 4.25 -6.58
N VAL A 109 7.35 5.18 -7.09
CA VAL A 109 6.76 5.06 -8.43
C VAL A 109 7.83 5.09 -9.52
N SER A 110 8.82 5.97 -9.40
CA SER A 110 9.94 6.07 -10.35
C SER A 110 10.71 4.76 -10.49
N LYS A 111 10.85 3.97 -9.41
CA LYS A 111 11.49 2.64 -9.47
C LYS A 111 10.76 1.68 -10.42
N VAL A 112 9.43 1.75 -10.52
CA VAL A 112 8.68 0.93 -11.48
C VAL A 112 9.00 1.36 -12.92
N TYR A 113 9.13 2.66 -13.17
CA TYR A 113 9.52 3.19 -14.47
C TYR A 113 11.00 2.94 -14.84
N GLU A 114 11.86 2.69 -13.84
CA GLU A 114 13.24 2.22 -14.04
C GLU A 114 13.31 0.73 -14.46
N GLY A 115 12.15 0.06 -14.62
CA GLY A 115 12.05 -1.31 -15.12
C GLY A 115 11.77 -2.37 -14.05
N HIS A 116 11.50 -1.97 -12.79
CA HIS A 116 11.10 -2.92 -11.76
C HIS A 116 9.63 -3.37 -11.94
N ASP A 117 9.31 -4.60 -11.53
CA ASP A 117 7.94 -5.14 -11.55
C ASP A 117 7.07 -4.45 -10.49
N LEU A 118 7.65 -4.27 -9.33
CA LEU A 118 7.07 -3.57 -8.19
C LEU A 118 8.17 -2.89 -7.38
N ALA A 119 7.79 -1.85 -6.65
CA ALA A 119 8.70 -1.13 -5.79
C ALA A 119 8.04 -0.73 -4.47
N PHE A 120 8.84 -0.59 -3.42
CA PHE A 120 8.34 -0.17 -2.11
C PHE A 120 9.33 0.67 -1.33
N GLY A 121 8.76 1.49 -0.45
CA GLY A 121 9.52 2.18 0.56
C GLY A 121 9.97 1.19 1.63
N ASN A 122 11.26 1.11 1.87
CA ASN A 122 11.82 0.24 2.88
C ASN A 122 12.19 1.05 4.12
N ARG A 123 11.47 0.79 5.23
CA ARG A 123 11.67 1.44 6.54
C ARG A 123 12.96 0.99 7.22
N PHE A 124 13.58 -0.09 6.73
CA PHE A 124 14.79 -0.72 7.29
C PHE A 124 15.98 -0.64 6.34
N TYR A 125 15.85 0.13 5.25
CA TYR A 125 16.94 0.42 4.34
C TYR A 125 17.99 1.32 5.01
N SER A 126 19.23 1.25 4.55
CA SER A 126 20.29 2.15 5.05
C SER A 126 19.88 3.62 4.82
N GLY A 127 19.90 4.42 5.87
CA GLY A 127 19.47 5.82 5.82
C GLY A 127 17.98 6.07 6.04
N ALA A 128 17.12 5.04 6.09
CA ALA A 128 15.69 5.20 6.39
C ALA A 128 15.49 5.70 7.84
N LYS A 129 14.51 6.59 8.02
CA LYS A 129 14.15 7.14 9.33
C LYS A 129 12.80 6.59 9.79
N ARG A 130 12.71 6.23 11.05
CA ARG A 130 11.48 5.74 11.71
C ARG A 130 11.25 6.57 12.96
N LEU A 131 10.24 7.42 12.91
CA LEU A 131 9.88 8.33 14.00
C LEU A 131 8.63 7.79 14.70
N GLY A 132 8.67 7.68 16.01
CA GLY A 132 7.53 7.23 16.82
C GLY A 132 7.20 5.72 16.76
N TYR A 133 8.06 4.87 16.21
CA TYR A 133 7.76 3.44 15.99
C TYR A 133 7.82 2.64 17.30
N ALA A 134 6.68 2.13 17.77
CA ALA A 134 6.56 1.36 19.01
C ALA A 134 7.38 0.06 19.00
N LYS A 135 8.13 -0.23 20.07
CA LYS A 135 9.04 -1.39 20.16
C LYS A 135 8.35 -2.73 19.89
N LYS A 136 7.12 -2.94 20.42
CA LYS A 136 6.35 -4.17 20.18
C LYS A 136 5.98 -4.36 18.72
N LYS A 137 5.51 -3.31 18.06
CA LYS A 137 5.17 -3.33 16.62
C LYS A 137 6.43 -3.53 15.77
N TYR A 138 7.56 -2.90 16.16
CA TYR A 138 8.84 -3.11 15.51
C TYR A 138 9.26 -4.58 15.54
N LEU A 139 9.27 -5.21 16.72
CA LEU A 139 9.68 -6.60 16.85
C LEU A 139 8.77 -7.55 16.07
N ALA A 140 7.46 -7.40 16.19
CA ALA A 140 6.48 -8.19 15.44
C ALA A 140 6.67 -8.05 13.93
N ASN A 141 6.90 -6.82 13.45
CA ASN A 141 7.16 -6.54 12.05
C ASN A 141 8.46 -7.24 11.56
N ARG A 142 9.55 -7.17 12.35
CA ARG A 142 10.82 -7.82 12.01
C ARG A 142 10.68 -9.35 11.93
N ILE A 143 9.97 -9.95 12.90
CA ILE A 143 9.69 -11.39 12.89
C ILE A 143 8.89 -11.77 11.65
N CYS A 144 7.80 -11.06 11.37
CA CYS A 144 6.94 -11.33 10.21
C CYS A 144 7.72 -11.23 8.89
N ASN A 145 8.47 -10.15 8.68
CA ASN A 145 9.28 -9.96 7.46
C ASN A 145 10.38 -11.03 7.32
N LYS A 146 11.06 -11.39 8.42
CA LYS A 146 12.07 -12.46 8.42
C LYS A 146 11.45 -13.81 8.06
N SER A 147 10.27 -14.12 8.61
CA SER A 147 9.54 -15.36 8.30
C SER A 147 9.15 -15.42 6.81
N ILE A 148 8.61 -14.34 6.25
CA ILE A 148 8.27 -14.28 4.82
C ILE A 148 9.51 -14.46 3.96
N ARG A 149 10.62 -13.79 4.29
CA ARG A 149 11.88 -13.93 3.57
C ARG A 149 12.39 -15.37 3.58
N LEU A 150 12.37 -16.05 4.73
CA LEU A 150 12.79 -17.45 4.86
C LEU A 150 11.88 -18.41 4.11
N LEU A 151 10.56 -18.23 4.18
CA LEU A 151 9.59 -19.14 3.56
C LEU A 151 9.56 -19.02 2.03
N PHE A 152 9.73 -17.83 1.48
CA PHE A 152 9.55 -17.57 0.06
C PHE A 152 10.84 -17.23 -0.70
N GLY A 153 11.90 -16.81 -0.01
CA GLY A 153 13.13 -16.37 -0.66
C GLY A 153 13.06 -14.94 -1.22
N ILE A 154 12.06 -14.15 -0.80
CA ILE A 154 11.87 -12.78 -1.28
C ILE A 154 13.04 -11.89 -0.84
N PRO A 155 13.71 -11.15 -1.75
CA PRO A 155 14.99 -10.48 -1.46
C PRO A 155 14.83 -9.14 -0.72
N THR A 156 13.72 -8.93 0.01
CA THR A 156 13.50 -7.71 0.79
C THR A 156 13.31 -7.98 2.27
N ASN A 157 13.55 -6.98 3.10
CA ASN A 157 13.37 -7.06 4.55
C ASN A 157 12.19 -6.23 5.08
N ASP A 158 11.35 -5.64 4.19
CA ASP A 158 10.17 -4.84 4.55
C ASP A 158 8.94 -5.10 3.66
N ILE A 159 8.63 -6.38 3.47
CA ILE A 159 7.52 -6.83 2.64
C ILE A 159 6.14 -6.35 3.16
N THR A 160 6.02 -6.11 4.46
CA THR A 160 4.76 -5.73 5.12
C THR A 160 4.49 -4.24 5.15
N ASN A 161 5.35 -3.40 4.56
CA ASN A 161 5.05 -1.98 4.41
C ASN A 161 3.79 -1.79 3.55
N GLY A 162 2.92 -0.83 3.90
CA GLY A 162 1.69 -0.52 3.16
C GLY A 162 1.94 0.20 1.85
N VAL A 163 2.99 1.03 1.79
CA VAL A 163 3.24 1.90 0.63
C VAL A 163 4.10 1.21 -0.41
N LYS A 164 3.47 0.90 -1.55
CA LYS A 164 4.08 0.15 -2.66
C LYS A 164 3.50 0.57 -4.00
N ALA A 165 4.35 0.61 -5.02
CA ALA A 165 3.96 0.78 -6.41
C ALA A 165 4.12 -0.53 -7.20
N TYR A 166 3.25 -0.73 -8.17
CA TYR A 166 3.21 -1.93 -9.01
C TYR A 166 2.90 -1.54 -10.45
N ARG A 167 3.38 -2.30 -11.42
CA ARG A 167 2.77 -2.27 -12.74
C ARG A 167 1.30 -2.67 -12.63
N SER A 168 0.42 -1.90 -13.24
CA SER A 168 -1.04 -2.09 -13.13
C SER A 168 -1.47 -3.49 -13.53
N GLU A 169 -0.88 -4.05 -14.59
CA GLU A 169 -1.15 -5.40 -15.09
C GLU A 169 -0.95 -6.50 -14.05
N ILE A 170 0.07 -6.36 -13.17
CA ILE A 170 0.36 -7.33 -12.10
C ILE A 170 -0.81 -7.44 -11.14
N LEU A 171 -1.36 -6.29 -10.73
CA LEU A 171 -2.46 -6.25 -9.76
C LEU A 171 -3.79 -6.65 -10.36
N LYS A 172 -4.08 -6.22 -11.61
CA LYS A 172 -5.35 -6.50 -12.29
C LYS A 172 -5.54 -7.98 -12.60
N ASN A 173 -4.44 -8.72 -12.85
CA ASN A 173 -4.47 -10.15 -13.13
C ASN A 173 -4.33 -11.02 -11.88
N MET A 174 -4.25 -10.41 -10.68
CA MET A 174 -4.01 -11.14 -9.44
C MET A 174 -5.32 -11.42 -8.69
N ASN A 175 -5.54 -12.67 -8.30
CA ASN A 175 -6.62 -13.03 -7.39
C ASN A 175 -6.24 -12.67 -5.94
N ILE A 176 -6.62 -11.47 -5.49
CA ILE A 176 -6.39 -10.97 -4.13
C ILE A 176 -7.60 -11.31 -3.27
N VAL A 177 -7.37 -11.97 -2.11
CA VAL A 177 -8.44 -12.47 -1.22
C VAL A 177 -8.48 -11.79 0.15
N SER A 178 -7.43 -11.09 0.54
CA SER A 178 -7.35 -10.37 1.82
C SER A 178 -8.34 -9.22 1.90
N TYR A 179 -8.90 -9.00 3.09
CA TYR A 179 -9.84 -7.90 3.36
C TYR A 179 -9.32 -6.90 4.41
N GLY A 180 -8.29 -7.26 5.16
CA GLY A 180 -7.62 -6.42 6.17
C GLY A 180 -6.20 -6.04 5.78
N PHE A 181 -5.37 -5.75 6.78
CA PHE A 181 -3.97 -5.32 6.58
C PHE A 181 -3.06 -6.41 6.01
N GLU A 182 -3.46 -7.67 6.09
CA GLU A 182 -2.73 -8.79 5.53
C GLU A 182 -2.58 -8.70 4.00
N ILE A 183 -3.35 -7.85 3.33
CA ILE A 183 -3.23 -7.56 1.89
C ILE A 183 -1.83 -7.05 1.53
N PHE A 184 -1.20 -6.28 2.42
CA PHE A 184 0.13 -5.72 2.21
C PHE A 184 1.25 -6.77 2.19
N ALA A 185 0.99 -7.97 2.72
CA ALA A 185 1.86 -9.13 2.55
C ALA A 185 1.39 -10.03 1.40
N GLU A 186 0.08 -10.21 1.21
CA GLU A 186 -0.47 -11.08 0.19
C GLU A 186 -0.01 -10.69 -1.23
N ILE A 187 -0.18 -9.42 -1.58
CA ILE A 187 0.10 -8.93 -2.95
C ILE A 187 1.57 -9.20 -3.34
N PRO A 188 2.59 -8.72 -2.61
CA PRO A 188 3.98 -8.93 -3.03
C PRO A 188 4.42 -10.39 -2.96
N ILE A 189 3.87 -11.21 -2.04
CA ILE A 189 4.15 -12.65 -2.01
C ILE A 189 3.59 -13.30 -3.28
N LYS A 190 2.35 -13.01 -3.66
CA LYS A 190 1.74 -13.55 -4.87
C LYS A 190 2.41 -13.04 -6.15
N ALA A 191 2.81 -11.78 -6.20
CA ALA A 191 3.60 -11.25 -7.31
C ALA A 191 4.88 -12.07 -7.49
N PHE A 192 5.63 -12.29 -6.42
CA PHE A 192 6.86 -13.10 -6.44
C PHE A 192 6.61 -14.53 -6.88
N LEU A 193 5.56 -15.19 -6.38
CA LEU A 193 5.19 -16.56 -6.76
C LEU A 193 4.75 -16.67 -8.22
N ASN A 194 4.24 -15.61 -8.82
CA ASN A 194 3.86 -15.53 -10.24
C ASN A 194 5.03 -15.13 -11.16
N GLY A 195 6.26 -15.06 -10.64
CA GLY A 195 7.46 -14.80 -11.42
C GLY A 195 7.89 -13.33 -11.51
N TYR A 196 7.14 -12.41 -10.92
CA TYR A 196 7.54 -11.00 -10.81
C TYR A 196 8.57 -10.87 -9.67
N THR A 197 9.85 -10.94 -10.00
CA THR A 197 10.94 -11.02 -9.02
C THR A 197 11.84 -9.80 -8.98
N ASN A 198 11.71 -8.88 -9.94
CA ASN A 198 12.49 -7.66 -10.03
C ASN A 198 11.90 -6.56 -9.13
N PHE A 199 12.28 -6.58 -7.85
CA PHE A 199 11.79 -5.65 -6.82
C PHE A 199 12.70 -4.42 -6.71
N GLY A 200 12.09 -3.24 -6.83
CA GLY A 200 12.73 -1.95 -6.53
C GLY A 200 12.54 -1.58 -5.06
N GLU A 201 13.56 -1.02 -4.45
CA GLU A 201 13.50 -0.49 -3.08
C GLU A 201 14.04 0.94 -3.02
N THR A 202 13.43 1.76 -2.19
CA THR A 202 13.97 3.06 -1.82
C THR A 202 13.85 3.30 -0.32
N GLN A 203 14.79 4.03 0.24
CA GLN A 203 14.69 4.47 1.63
C GLN A 203 13.54 5.47 1.78
N ILE A 204 12.83 5.37 2.89
CA ILE A 204 11.76 6.31 3.23
C ILE A 204 11.91 6.86 4.64
N THR A 205 11.30 8.03 4.85
CA THR A 205 11.04 8.54 6.21
C THR A 205 9.63 8.11 6.60
N HIS A 206 9.53 7.23 7.59
CA HIS A 206 8.25 6.77 8.11
C HIS A 206 7.92 7.46 9.42
N PHE A 207 6.75 8.09 9.48
CA PHE A 207 6.17 8.68 10.68
C PHE A 207 5.12 7.73 11.22
N ALA A 208 5.41 7.10 12.37
CA ALA A 208 4.42 6.23 12.98
C ALA A 208 3.31 7.09 13.62
N ARG A 209 2.07 6.74 13.33
CA ARG A 209 0.91 7.33 13.97
C ARG A 209 0.91 7.03 15.47
N ASP A 210 0.47 7.98 16.29
CA ASP A 210 0.25 7.76 17.72
C ASP A 210 -0.61 6.49 17.91
N GLU A 211 -0.23 5.66 18.88
CA GLU A 211 -0.93 4.38 19.12
C GLU A 211 -2.42 4.55 19.39
N LYS A 212 -2.85 5.69 19.95
CA LYS A 212 -4.25 6.03 20.17
C LYS A 212 -5.08 6.09 18.89
N PHE A 213 -4.46 6.49 17.78
CA PHE A 213 -5.11 6.63 16.48
C PHE A 213 -4.78 5.48 15.52
N SER A 214 -3.87 4.58 15.91
CA SER A 214 -3.48 3.46 15.06
C SER A 214 -4.64 2.49 14.87
N LYS A 215 -4.98 2.23 13.61
CA LYS A 215 -6.02 1.27 13.21
C LYS A 215 -5.53 -0.17 13.15
N PHE A 216 -4.21 -0.37 13.25
CA PHE A 216 -3.57 -1.68 13.26
C PHE A 216 -3.52 -2.24 14.68
N ASP A 217 -4.26 -3.32 14.91
CA ASP A 217 -4.28 -4.09 16.17
C ASP A 217 -3.54 -5.42 15.97
N LEU A 218 -2.37 -5.57 16.58
CA LEU A 218 -1.53 -6.75 16.42
C LEU A 218 -2.22 -8.06 16.81
N THR A 219 -3.12 -8.02 17.80
CA THR A 219 -3.82 -9.23 18.30
C THR A 219 -4.86 -9.73 17.29
N LYS A 220 -5.50 -8.82 16.56
CA LYS A 220 -6.50 -9.11 15.53
C LYS A 220 -5.87 -9.40 14.17
N GLU A 221 -4.86 -8.63 13.82
CA GLU A 221 -4.23 -8.72 12.49
C GLU A 221 -3.17 -9.83 12.41
N GLY A 222 -2.45 -10.12 13.49
CA GLY A 222 -1.43 -11.17 13.54
C GLY A 222 -1.90 -12.52 13.01
N PRO A 223 -3.03 -13.08 13.50
CA PRO A 223 -3.60 -14.33 12.98
C PRO A 223 -3.96 -14.27 11.48
N ARG A 224 -4.41 -13.10 10.97
CA ARG A 224 -4.73 -12.92 9.55
C ARG A 224 -3.47 -12.96 8.67
N PHE A 225 -2.41 -12.27 9.11
CA PHE A 225 -1.10 -12.34 8.45
C PHE A 225 -0.58 -13.77 8.41
N PHE A 226 -0.62 -14.48 9.55
CA PHE A 226 -0.20 -15.88 9.60
C PHE A 226 -0.99 -16.75 8.62
N LYS A 227 -2.33 -16.64 8.62
CA LYS A 227 -3.21 -17.40 7.73
C LYS A 227 -2.90 -17.17 6.26
N ILE A 228 -2.71 -15.92 5.83
CA ILE A 228 -2.42 -15.61 4.42
C ILE A 228 -1.03 -16.07 4.01
N ILE A 229 -0.02 -15.91 4.87
CA ILE A 229 1.35 -16.39 4.62
C ILE A 229 1.34 -17.91 4.42
N MET A 230 0.69 -18.65 5.31
CA MET A 230 0.58 -20.11 5.20
C MET A 230 -0.20 -20.54 3.95
N LYS A 231 -1.30 -19.83 3.61
CA LYS A 231 -2.04 -20.10 2.38
C LYS A 231 -1.16 -19.93 1.13
N CYS A 232 -0.38 -18.87 1.06
CA CYS A 232 0.57 -18.64 -0.03
C CYS A 232 1.69 -19.69 -0.05
N PHE A 233 2.16 -20.14 1.11
CA PHE A 233 3.19 -21.16 1.21
C PHE A 233 2.72 -22.52 0.65
N PHE A 234 1.51 -22.95 0.99
CA PHE A 234 0.94 -24.18 0.43
C PHE A 234 0.63 -24.07 -1.08
N LEU A 235 0.26 -22.89 -1.56
CA LEU A 235 0.13 -22.66 -3.00
C LEU A 235 1.47 -22.82 -3.72
N ARG A 236 2.58 -22.29 -3.17
CA ARG A 236 3.93 -22.49 -3.72
C ARG A 236 4.26 -23.97 -3.90
N GLN A 237 3.94 -24.81 -2.92
CA GLN A 237 4.22 -26.26 -3.00
C GLN A 237 3.43 -26.96 -4.11
N LYS A 238 2.21 -26.50 -4.45
CA LYS A 238 1.45 -27.02 -5.59
C LYS A 238 2.12 -26.68 -6.92
N PHE A 239 2.59 -25.46 -7.09
CA PHE A 239 3.29 -25.05 -8.32
C PHE A 239 4.63 -25.77 -8.50
N SER A 240 5.40 -25.97 -7.44
CA SER A 240 6.68 -26.70 -7.52
C SER A 240 6.53 -28.20 -7.83
N LYS A 241 5.36 -28.81 -7.59
CA LYS A 241 5.05 -30.21 -7.96
C LYS A 241 4.59 -30.37 -9.42
N ILE A 242 4.16 -29.30 -10.06
CA ILE A 242 3.69 -29.32 -11.46
C ILE A 242 4.86 -29.12 -12.44
N ILE A 243 5.97 -28.52 -11.96
CA ILE A 243 7.17 -28.24 -12.77
C ILE A 243 8.24 -29.33 -12.64
N ARG A 244 8.03 -30.34 -11.82
CA ARG A 244 8.84 -31.58 -11.74
C ARG A 244 8.10 -32.73 -12.41
#